data_f9169252d910d75f594e95f5bdbf8b9c
#
_entry.id   f9169252d910d75f594e95f5bdbf8b9c
#
_cell.length_a   1.000
_cell.length_b   1.000
_cell.length_c   1.000
_cell.angle_alpha   90.00
_cell.angle_beta   90.00
_cell.angle_gamma   90.00
#
_symmetry.space_group_name_H-M   'P 1'
#
loop_
_entity.id
_entity.type
_entity.pdbx_description
1 polymer ?
#
loop_
_entity_poly.entity_id
_entity_poly.type
_entity_poly.pdbx_seq_one_letter_code
_entity_poly.pdbx_strand_id
1 'polypeptide(L)' 'VLDDSDTIGGPKMEKYECTACGYIYDPEKGDPDGGIAPGTAFEDIPDDWVCPQCGVGKEFFEKMG' A
#
# COMPACT_ATOMS: atom_id res chain seq x y z
N VAL A 1 -24.69 10.70 2.24
CA VAL A 1 -24.50 11.09 3.21
C VAL A 1 -23.48 10.39 3.92
N LEU A 2 -23.50 9.59 4.41
CA LEU A 2 -22.60 8.91 4.99
C LEU A 2 -21.38 8.84 4.33
N ASP A 3 -21.35 8.72 3.23
CA ASP A 3 -20.17 8.60 2.51
C ASP A 3 -19.26 9.69 2.84
N ASP A 4 -19.71 10.74 3.23
CA ASP A 4 -18.80 11.78 3.54
C ASP A 4 -17.85 11.30 4.53
N SER A 5 -18.23 10.54 5.40
CA SER A 5 -17.32 10.19 6.38
C SER A 5 -16.16 9.56 5.75
N ASP A 6 -16.30 8.80 4.78
CA ASP A 6 -15.16 8.23 4.18
C ASP A 6 -14.30 9.27 3.68
N THR A 7 -14.82 10.19 3.05
CA THR A 7 -14.02 11.21 2.51
C THR A 7 -13.19 11.79 3.56
N ILE A 8 -13.73 12.05 4.64
CA ILE A 8 -12.98 12.67 5.64
C ILE A 8 -11.97 11.76 6.14
N GLY A 9 -12.29 10.59 6.36
CA GLY A 9 -11.38 9.70 6.88
C GLY A 9 -10.15 9.74 6.16
N GLY A 10 -10.20 10.16 5.06
CA GLY A 10 -9.14 10.29 4.37
C GLY A 10 -7.83 9.77 4.40
N PRO A 11 -7.36 9.07 5.21
CA PRO A 11 -6.01 8.65 5.01
C PRO A 11 -5.99 7.82 3.78
N LYS A 12 -4.91 7.86 3.10
CA LYS A 12 -4.80 7.15 1.85
C LYS A 12 -4.57 5.70 2.13
N MET A 13 -5.51 5.04 2.70
CA MET A 13 -5.34 3.65 3.08
C MET A 13 -5.85 2.73 1.99
N GLU A 14 -5.40 2.93 0.79
CA GLU A 14 -5.85 2.13 -0.32
C GLU A 14 -4.88 1.01 -0.60
N LYS A 15 -5.39 -0.13 -1.02
CA LYS A 15 -4.55 -1.27 -1.32
C LYS A 15 -3.91 -1.11 -2.68
N TYR A 16 -2.72 -1.63 -2.81
CA TYR A 16 -1.99 -1.59 -4.06
C TYR A 16 -1.58 -3.00 -4.43
N GLU A 17 -1.63 -3.30 -5.71
CA GLU A 17 -1.30 -4.63 -6.19
C GLU A 17 -0.03 -4.59 -7.00
N CYS A 18 0.88 -5.52 -6.73
CA CYS A 18 2.09 -5.64 -7.53
C CYS A 18 1.71 -6.25 -8.87
N THR A 19 1.98 -5.54 -9.94
CA THR A 19 1.60 -6.03 -11.25
C THR A 19 2.54 -7.11 -11.76
N ALA A 20 3.64 -7.35 -11.07
CA ALA A 20 4.59 -8.37 -11.48
C ALA A 20 4.27 -9.73 -10.89
N CYS A 21 3.85 -9.79 -9.64
CA CYS A 21 3.59 -11.08 -9.00
C CYS A 21 2.22 -11.18 -8.36
N GLY A 22 1.49 -10.09 -8.25
CA GLY A 22 0.16 -10.15 -7.66
C GLY A 22 0.11 -9.92 -6.16
N TYR A 23 1.22 -9.56 -5.55
CA TYR A 23 1.23 -9.28 -4.12
C TYR A 23 0.36 -8.06 -3.83
N ILE A 24 -0.40 -8.11 -2.76
CA ILE A 24 -1.26 -7.00 -2.37
C ILE A 24 -0.68 -6.32 -1.15
N TYR A 25 -0.40 -5.05 -1.25
CA TYR A 25 0.03 -4.27 -0.11
C TYR A 25 -1.21 -3.70 0.58
N ASP A 26 -1.42 -4.12 1.81
CA ASP A 26 -2.57 -3.64 2.59
C ASP A 26 -2.03 -2.64 3.60
N PRO A 27 -2.37 -1.36 3.46
CA PRO A 27 -1.81 -0.36 4.38
C PRO A 27 -2.16 -0.61 5.83
N GLU A 28 -3.29 -1.25 6.09
CA GLU A 28 -3.65 -1.51 7.47
C GLU A 28 -2.74 -2.55 8.09
N LYS A 29 -2.18 -3.43 7.29
CA LYS A 29 -1.29 -4.45 7.81
C LYS A 29 0.17 -4.07 7.66
N GLY A 30 0.46 -3.20 6.72
CA GLY A 30 1.83 -2.83 6.46
C GLY A 30 2.65 -3.97 5.91
N ASP A 31 3.94 -3.86 6.05
CA ASP A 31 4.86 -4.91 5.62
C ASP A 31 5.97 -5.00 6.65
N PRO A 32 5.70 -5.60 7.81
CA PRO A 32 6.71 -5.63 8.87
C PRO A 32 8.00 -6.31 8.43
N ASP A 33 7.89 -7.30 7.56
CA ASP A 33 9.10 -7.98 7.08
C ASP A 33 9.95 -7.02 6.27
N GLY A 34 9.35 -6.08 5.61
CA GLY A 34 10.09 -5.09 4.86
C GLY A 34 10.33 -3.80 5.62
N GLY A 35 9.98 -3.79 6.89
CA GLY A 35 10.22 -2.60 7.71
C GLY A 35 9.12 -1.56 7.63
N ILE A 36 7.95 -1.92 7.14
CA ILE A 36 6.84 -0.98 7.00
C ILE A 36 5.83 -1.26 8.09
N ALA A 37 5.63 -0.30 8.98
CA ALA A 37 4.71 -0.50 10.10
C ALA A 37 3.28 -0.53 9.63
N PRO A 38 2.42 -1.25 10.33
CA PRO A 38 0.99 -1.23 10.01
C PRO A 38 0.45 0.19 10.10
N GLY A 39 -0.45 0.54 9.23
CA GLY A 39 -1.00 1.88 9.20
C GLY A 39 -0.25 2.83 8.30
N THR A 40 0.72 2.34 7.54
CA THR A 40 1.50 3.19 6.63
C THR A 40 0.84 3.18 5.26
N ALA A 41 0.48 4.34 4.76
CA ALA A 41 -0.08 4.44 3.42
C ALA A 41 1.00 4.11 2.39
N PHE A 42 0.60 3.61 1.24
CA PHE A 42 1.57 3.22 0.23
C PHE A 42 2.46 4.39 -0.16
N GLU A 43 1.89 5.57 -0.22
CA GLU A 43 2.68 6.75 -0.60
C GLU A 43 3.72 7.10 0.43
N ASP A 44 3.53 6.68 1.67
CA ASP A 44 4.50 6.99 2.72
C ASP A 44 5.63 5.97 2.77
N ILE A 45 5.56 4.93 1.98
CA ILE A 45 6.62 3.93 1.96
C ILE A 45 7.83 4.52 1.24
N PRO A 46 9.04 4.30 1.76
CA PRO A 46 10.23 4.83 1.09
C PRO A 46 10.37 4.29 -0.33
N ASP A 47 10.99 5.07 -1.18
CA ASP A 47 11.14 4.66 -2.56
C ASP A 47 12.02 3.44 -2.73
N ASP A 48 12.86 3.15 -1.77
CA ASP A 48 13.73 1.98 -1.90
C ASP A 48 13.06 0.70 -1.42
N TRP A 49 11.82 0.77 -0.98
CA TRP A 49 11.10 -0.43 -0.61
C TRP A 49 10.76 -1.22 -1.88
N VAL A 50 10.81 -2.53 -1.77
CA VAL A 50 10.50 -3.36 -2.92
C VAL A 50 9.49 -4.42 -2.50
N CYS A 51 8.88 -5.03 -3.48
CA CYS A 51 7.88 -6.07 -3.22
C CYS A 51 8.53 -7.21 -2.46
N PRO A 52 7.94 -7.63 -1.34
CA PRO A 52 8.54 -8.70 -0.55
C PRO A 52 8.47 -10.06 -1.23
N GLN A 53 7.71 -10.19 -2.29
CA GLN A 53 7.59 -11.48 -2.96
C GLN A 53 8.46 -11.56 -4.20
N CYS A 54 8.52 -10.53 -5.01
CA CYS A 54 9.26 -10.60 -6.25
C CYS A 54 10.38 -9.57 -6.37
N GLY A 55 10.41 -8.60 -5.48
CA GLY A 55 11.52 -7.66 -5.44
C GLY A 55 11.46 -6.47 -6.38
N VAL A 56 10.34 -6.27 -7.05
CA VAL A 56 10.26 -5.10 -7.92
C VAL A 56 9.93 -3.86 -7.10
N GLY A 57 10.22 -2.71 -7.63
CA GLY A 57 9.99 -1.47 -6.90
C GLY A 57 8.56 -1.03 -6.89
N LYS A 58 8.31 0.08 -6.20
CA LYS A 58 6.94 0.60 -6.06
C LYS A 58 6.34 0.94 -7.40
N GLU A 59 7.15 1.24 -8.37
CA GLU A 59 6.62 1.65 -9.67
C GLU A 59 5.81 0.55 -10.34
N PHE A 60 5.98 -0.69 -9.92
CA PHE A 60 5.22 -1.78 -10.49
C PHE A 60 3.89 -2.00 -9.77
N PHE A 61 3.59 -1.20 -8.76
CA PHE A 61 2.35 -1.35 -8.01
C PHE A 61 1.28 -0.42 -8.55
N GLU A 62 0.06 -0.91 -8.60
CA GLU A 62 -1.06 -0.10 -9.03
C GLU A 62 -2.14 -0.08 -7.98
N LYS A 63 -2.82 1.04 -7.86
CA LYS A 63 -3.87 1.20 -6.88
C LYS A 63 -5.05 0.32 -7.26
N MET A 64 -5.53 -0.43 -6.30
CA MET A 64 -6.62 -1.34 -6.57
C MET A 64 -7.96 -0.69 -6.44
N GLY A 65 -8.05 0.34 -5.75
CA GLY A 65 -9.28 0.90 -5.40
C GLY A 65 -10.08 1.51 -6.45
#